data_407dcf32a28291113a5ad5820c065d2a
#
_entry.id   407dcf32a28291113a5ad5820c065d2a
#
_cell.length_a   1.000
_cell.length_b   1.000
_cell.length_c   1.000
_cell.angle_alpha   90.00
_cell.angle_beta   90.00
_cell.angle_gamma   90.00
#
_symmetry.space_group_name_H-M   'P 1'
#
loop_
_entity.id
_entity.type
_entity.pdbx_description
1 polymer ?
#
loop_
_entity_poly.entity_id
_entity_poly.type
_entity_poly.pdbx_seq_one_letter_code
_entity_poly.pdbx_strand_id
1 'polypeptide(L)'
;YDTCALHPFHNMNTPCKFWLFLLYQIFVCAVLLLPAAAIGAVAGWLLHSSGMGHYLFSILLWAELLLMLIGPANPSNANDNTSGVVTLLTLAGSLPPENRKDVCFVLFDLEEAGLIGSSSYQSKHKKETARQLVLNLDCVGEGDDLCFFPTAKVKKDKGQLAQLQQLEGTYGAKTLTVQAAGFACYPSDQMNFPRGVGICALRRSKAGLYLSRIHTPRDTLLDETNVNTLCAVLKKLICGCTAQ
;
A
#
# COMPACT_ATOMS: atom_id res chain seq x y z
N TYR A 1 -8.40 2.54 9.01
CA TYR A 1 -7.74 2.60 10.31
C TYR A 1 -6.25 2.46 10.09
N ASP A 2 -5.55 3.57 10.22
CA ASP A 2 -4.12 3.66 10.00
C ASP A 2 -3.33 3.20 11.25
N THR A 3 -2.02 3.00 11.07
CA THR A 3 -1.09 2.62 12.13
C THR A 3 -1.17 3.52 13.34
N CYS A 4 -0.73 2.99 14.48
CA CYS A 4 -0.68 3.76 15.72
C CYS A 4 0.17 5.03 15.56
N ALA A 5 -0.30 6.17 16.10
CA ALA A 5 0.43 7.44 16.09
C ALA A 5 1.82 7.40 16.75
N LEU A 6 2.11 6.35 17.52
CA LEU A 6 3.41 6.10 18.14
C LEU A 6 4.36 5.27 17.29
N HIS A 7 4.06 5.08 16.02
CA HIS A 7 4.90 4.33 15.09
C HIS A 7 6.35 4.84 15.11
N PRO A 8 7.38 3.98 15.28
CA PRO A 8 8.76 4.40 15.47
C PRO A 8 9.41 5.01 14.21
N PHE A 9 8.80 4.80 13.03
CA PHE A 9 9.29 5.29 11.73
C PHE A 9 8.66 6.59 11.28
N HIS A 10 8.09 7.30 12.21
CA HIS A 10 7.57 8.66 12.03
C HIS A 10 8.55 9.51 11.22
N ASN A 11 8.10 10.08 10.10
CA ASN A 11 8.88 10.89 9.16
C ASN A 11 9.75 10.15 8.12
N MET A 12 9.74 8.85 8.06
CA MET A 12 10.48 8.13 7.02
C MET A 12 9.66 8.00 5.74
N ASN A 13 10.34 8.19 4.60
CA ASN A 13 9.76 7.94 3.28
C ASN A 13 9.92 6.46 2.94
N THR A 14 8.86 5.84 2.45
CA THR A 14 8.89 4.43 2.05
C THR A 14 9.31 4.30 0.58
N PRO A 15 10.49 3.73 0.28
CA PRO A 15 10.96 3.60 -1.10
C PRO A 15 10.20 2.51 -1.86
N CYS A 16 9.89 2.77 -3.14
CA CYS A 16 9.19 1.84 -4.03
C CYS A 16 10.13 1.14 -5.03
N LYS A 17 11.41 1.01 -4.71
CA LYS A 17 12.40 0.24 -5.45
C LYS A 17 12.83 -0.96 -4.62
N PHE A 18 12.72 -2.19 -5.15
CA PHE A 18 12.85 -3.45 -4.40
C PHE A 18 14.06 -3.49 -3.44
N TRP A 19 15.27 -3.20 -3.92
CA TRP A 19 16.46 -3.26 -3.07
C TRP A 19 16.49 -2.19 -1.98
N LEU A 20 15.99 -0.97 -2.27
CA LEU A 20 15.86 0.09 -1.29
C LEU A 20 14.75 -0.22 -0.28
N PHE A 21 13.64 -0.81 -0.74
CA PHE A 21 12.58 -1.28 0.12
C PHE A 21 13.07 -2.40 1.06
N LEU A 22 13.86 -3.36 0.55
CA LEU A 22 14.45 -4.41 1.37
C LEU A 22 15.39 -3.83 2.44
N LEU A 23 16.27 -2.90 2.06
CA LEU A 23 17.15 -2.20 3.02
C LEU A 23 16.35 -1.40 4.05
N TYR A 24 15.27 -0.76 3.63
CA TYR A 24 14.34 -0.08 4.53
C TYR A 24 13.72 -1.06 5.54
N GLN A 25 13.24 -2.23 5.11
CA GLN A 25 12.70 -3.24 6.01
C GLN A 25 13.75 -3.78 6.99
N ILE A 26 14.98 -4.01 6.54
CA ILE A 26 16.09 -4.41 7.42
C ILE A 26 16.35 -3.32 8.47
N PHE A 27 16.34 -2.05 8.05
CA PHE A 27 16.51 -0.92 8.96
C PHE A 27 15.37 -0.84 9.98
N VAL A 28 14.12 -1.02 9.55
CA VAL A 28 12.93 -1.09 10.41
C VAL A 28 13.08 -2.18 11.48
N CYS A 29 13.46 -3.39 11.05
CA CYS A 29 13.73 -4.49 11.98
C CYS A 29 14.86 -4.16 12.97
N ALA A 30 15.93 -3.53 12.50
CA ALA A 30 17.05 -3.16 13.37
C ALA A 30 16.65 -2.12 14.41
N VAL A 31 15.85 -1.12 14.06
CA VAL A 31 15.35 -0.09 14.98
C VAL A 31 14.47 -0.69 16.09
N LEU A 32 13.72 -1.74 15.80
CA LEU A 32 12.91 -2.47 16.79
C LEU A 32 13.77 -3.40 17.64
N LEU A 33 14.61 -4.22 17.02
CA LEU A 33 15.34 -5.28 17.71
C LEU A 33 16.51 -4.77 18.54
N LEU A 34 17.28 -3.79 18.03
CA LEU A 34 18.52 -3.38 18.68
C LEU A 34 18.32 -2.70 20.05
N PRO A 35 17.37 -1.77 20.24
CA PRO A 35 17.12 -1.18 21.54
C PRO A 35 16.65 -2.23 22.57
N ALA A 36 15.69 -3.08 22.19
CA ALA A 36 15.20 -4.14 23.06
C ALA A 36 16.33 -5.12 23.44
N ALA A 37 17.17 -5.51 22.47
CA ALA A 37 18.32 -6.38 22.71
C ALA A 37 19.39 -5.72 23.62
N ALA A 38 19.69 -4.44 23.39
CA ALA A 38 20.65 -3.70 24.22
C ALA A 38 20.17 -3.58 25.67
N ILE A 39 18.92 -3.21 25.89
CA ILE A 39 18.33 -3.11 27.23
C ILE A 39 18.31 -4.48 27.90
N GLY A 40 17.89 -5.53 27.19
CA GLY A 40 17.90 -6.90 27.73
C GLY A 40 19.29 -7.38 28.11
N ALA A 41 20.31 -7.10 27.26
CA ALA A 41 21.70 -7.46 27.54
C ALA A 41 22.26 -6.73 28.77
N VAL A 42 22.04 -5.40 28.86
CA VAL A 42 22.46 -4.60 30.02
C VAL A 42 21.78 -5.08 31.31
N ALA A 43 20.47 -5.34 31.27
CA ALA A 43 19.74 -5.85 32.40
C ALA A 43 20.25 -7.24 32.86
N GLY A 44 20.48 -8.14 31.91
CA GLY A 44 21.05 -9.46 32.17
C GLY A 44 22.43 -9.40 32.81
N TRP A 45 23.28 -8.47 32.37
CA TRP A 45 24.59 -8.21 32.94
C TRP A 45 24.49 -7.65 34.37
N LEU A 46 23.66 -6.61 34.59
CA LEU A 46 23.49 -5.96 35.88
C LEU A 46 22.89 -6.93 36.95
N LEU A 47 21.98 -7.79 36.52
CA LEU A 47 21.29 -8.74 37.41
C LEU A 47 22.03 -10.09 37.53
N HIS A 48 23.19 -10.23 36.87
CA HIS A 48 23.93 -11.49 36.76
C HIS A 48 23.05 -12.69 36.31
N SER A 49 22.08 -12.43 35.44
CA SER A 49 21.11 -13.42 35.01
C SER A 49 20.77 -13.26 33.52
N SER A 50 21.29 -14.14 32.69
CA SER A 50 20.95 -14.17 31.27
C SER A 50 19.46 -14.43 31.01
N GLY A 51 18.82 -15.20 31.88
CA GLY A 51 17.37 -15.46 31.79
C GLY A 51 16.55 -14.19 31.97
N MET A 52 16.89 -13.35 32.95
CA MET A 52 16.21 -12.06 33.13
C MET A 52 16.44 -11.10 31.95
N GLY A 53 17.64 -11.09 31.40
CA GLY A 53 17.94 -10.31 30.19
C GLY A 53 17.09 -10.74 29.00
N HIS A 54 16.95 -12.04 28.76
CA HIS A 54 16.09 -12.60 27.70
C HIS A 54 14.60 -12.27 27.93
N TYR A 55 14.16 -12.38 29.18
CA TYR A 55 12.76 -12.08 29.53
C TYR A 55 12.42 -10.61 29.26
N LEU A 56 13.29 -9.70 29.68
CA LEU A 56 13.11 -8.27 29.44
C LEU A 56 13.15 -7.92 27.95
N PHE A 57 14.10 -8.48 27.19
CA PHE A 57 14.13 -8.36 25.73
C PHE A 57 12.79 -8.76 25.10
N SER A 58 12.26 -9.92 25.49
CA SER A 58 11.01 -10.42 24.93
C SER A 58 9.83 -9.52 25.26
N ILE A 59 9.72 -9.03 26.50
CA ILE A 59 8.67 -8.11 26.92
C ILE A 59 8.74 -6.81 26.11
N LEU A 60 9.93 -6.22 25.96
CA LEU A 60 10.11 -4.97 25.22
C LEU A 60 9.75 -5.16 23.76
N LEU A 61 10.24 -6.22 23.12
CA LEU A 61 9.93 -6.51 21.72
C LEU A 61 8.44 -6.70 21.51
N TRP A 62 7.75 -7.46 22.37
CA TRP A 62 6.31 -7.62 22.27
C TRP A 62 5.55 -6.32 22.51
N ALA A 63 6.02 -5.49 23.48
CA ALA A 63 5.43 -4.18 23.72
C ALA A 63 5.55 -3.26 22.49
N GLU A 64 6.72 -3.21 21.85
CA GLU A 64 6.94 -2.44 20.60
C GLU A 64 6.05 -2.93 19.46
N LEU A 65 5.96 -4.26 19.23
CA LEU A 65 5.09 -4.83 18.21
C LEU A 65 3.61 -4.54 18.48
N LEU A 66 3.18 -4.63 19.74
CA LEU A 66 1.80 -4.30 20.13
C LEU A 66 1.49 -2.82 19.92
N LEU A 67 2.43 -1.92 20.22
CA LEU A 67 2.27 -0.48 20.01
C LEU A 67 2.17 -0.10 18.51
N MET A 68 2.68 -0.93 17.62
CA MET A 68 2.50 -0.74 16.17
C MET A 68 1.07 -1.09 15.71
N LEU A 69 0.40 -2.01 16.40
CA LEU A 69 -0.92 -2.52 16.02
C LEU A 69 -2.05 -1.97 16.90
N ILE A 70 -1.76 -1.71 18.17
CA ILE A 70 -2.75 -1.35 19.18
C ILE A 70 -2.25 -0.10 19.91
N GLY A 71 -2.89 1.02 19.68
CA GLY A 71 -2.54 2.29 20.32
C GLY A 71 -3.45 3.41 19.90
N PRO A 72 -3.11 4.66 20.23
CA PRO A 72 -3.86 5.81 19.74
C PRO A 72 -3.85 5.81 18.19
N ALA A 73 -5.02 5.82 17.59
CA ALA A 73 -5.14 5.88 16.14
C ALA A 73 -4.44 7.14 15.61
N ASN A 74 -3.76 7.03 14.47
CA ASN A 74 -3.29 8.19 13.75
C ASN A 74 -4.50 8.90 13.12
N PRO A 75 -4.83 10.14 13.48
CA PRO A 75 -5.95 10.87 12.89
C PRO A 75 -5.65 11.37 11.47
N SER A 76 -4.39 11.33 11.06
CA SER A 76 -3.91 11.84 9.77
C SER A 76 -3.68 10.68 8.81
N ASN A 77 -4.68 10.38 7.98
CA ASN A 77 -4.69 9.29 6.99
C ASN A 77 -5.27 9.74 5.65
N ALA A 78 -4.98 10.98 5.26
CA ALA A 78 -5.55 11.56 4.05
C ALA A 78 -5.10 10.81 2.78
N ASN A 79 -3.81 10.44 2.71
CA ASN A 79 -3.27 9.62 1.64
C ASN A 79 -3.47 8.13 1.92
N ASP A 80 -3.16 7.67 3.12
CA ASP A 80 -3.22 6.26 3.51
C ASP A 80 -4.36 6.00 4.55
N ASN A 81 -5.59 5.58 4.15
CA ASN A 81 -5.98 5.39 2.75
C ASN A 81 -7.35 6.05 2.48
N THR A 82 -7.61 7.22 3.07
CA THR A 82 -8.81 8.01 2.74
C THR A 82 -8.85 8.32 1.24
N SER A 83 -7.69 8.57 0.61
CA SER A 83 -7.58 8.88 -0.81
C SER A 83 -8.12 7.75 -1.70
N GLY A 84 -7.79 6.50 -1.40
CA GLY A 84 -8.29 5.33 -2.11
C GLY A 84 -9.81 5.19 -1.98
N VAL A 85 -10.34 5.36 -0.75
CA VAL A 85 -11.78 5.30 -0.49
C VAL A 85 -12.54 6.38 -1.25
N VAL A 86 -12.06 7.65 -1.20
CA VAL A 86 -12.68 8.77 -1.92
C VAL A 86 -12.67 8.53 -3.43
N THR A 87 -11.54 8.07 -3.98
CA THR A 87 -11.42 7.77 -5.41
C THR A 87 -12.41 6.66 -5.82
N LEU A 88 -12.51 5.60 -5.01
CA LEU A 88 -13.38 4.46 -5.26
C LEU A 88 -14.87 4.88 -5.23
N LEU A 89 -15.28 5.68 -4.26
CA LEU A 89 -16.66 6.20 -4.16
C LEU A 89 -16.99 7.17 -5.31
N THR A 90 -16.06 8.05 -5.67
CA THR A 90 -16.21 8.98 -6.78
C THR A 90 -16.35 8.22 -8.11
N LEU A 91 -15.51 7.21 -8.33
CA LEU A 91 -15.60 6.33 -9.49
C LEU A 91 -16.95 5.62 -9.54
N ALA A 92 -17.39 5.00 -8.44
CA ALA A 92 -18.67 4.29 -8.36
C ALA A 92 -19.85 5.19 -8.70
N GLY A 93 -19.85 6.43 -8.19
CA GLY A 93 -20.88 7.43 -8.49
C GLY A 93 -20.89 7.88 -9.95
N SER A 94 -19.71 7.92 -10.60
CA SER A 94 -19.54 8.43 -11.97
C SER A 94 -19.73 7.37 -13.08
N LEU A 95 -19.78 6.07 -12.73
CA LEU A 95 -19.94 5.01 -13.71
C LEU A 95 -21.34 5.03 -14.34
N PRO A 96 -21.44 4.87 -15.68
CA PRO A 96 -22.70 4.67 -16.36
C PRO A 96 -23.45 3.44 -15.81
N PRO A 97 -24.81 3.48 -15.71
CA PRO A 97 -25.59 2.36 -15.16
C PRO A 97 -25.32 1.03 -15.84
N GLU A 98 -25.11 1.03 -17.16
CA GLU A 98 -24.83 -0.15 -17.97
C GLU A 98 -23.51 -0.85 -17.61
N ASN A 99 -22.52 -0.11 -17.09
CA ASN A 99 -21.21 -0.65 -16.73
C ASN A 99 -21.14 -1.10 -15.25
N ARG A 100 -22.11 -0.71 -14.41
CA ARG A 100 -22.08 -1.01 -12.95
C ARG A 100 -22.22 -2.50 -12.65
N LYS A 101 -22.90 -3.26 -13.48
CA LYS A 101 -23.09 -4.71 -13.32
C LYS A 101 -21.80 -5.52 -13.45
N ASP A 102 -20.80 -4.97 -14.11
CA ASP A 102 -19.53 -5.64 -14.40
C ASP A 102 -18.42 -5.28 -13.40
N VAL A 103 -18.72 -4.43 -12.42
CA VAL A 103 -17.75 -3.94 -11.42
C VAL A 103 -18.25 -4.22 -10.00
N CYS A 104 -17.37 -4.74 -9.16
CA CYS A 104 -17.59 -4.91 -7.74
C CYS A 104 -16.65 -3.98 -6.97
N PHE A 105 -17.20 -3.13 -6.11
CA PHE A 105 -16.43 -2.25 -5.22
C PHE A 105 -16.34 -2.91 -3.85
N VAL A 106 -15.11 -3.07 -3.35
CA VAL A 106 -14.84 -3.72 -2.06
C VAL A 106 -13.92 -2.83 -1.24
N LEU A 107 -14.28 -2.61 0.01
CA LEU A 107 -13.42 -1.96 1.00
C LEU A 107 -12.84 -3.05 1.90
N PHE A 108 -11.52 -3.12 1.97
CA PHE A 108 -10.82 -4.04 2.86
C PHE A 108 -10.49 -3.36 4.18
N ASP A 109 -10.43 -4.15 5.24
CA ASP A 109 -9.96 -3.75 6.56
C ASP A 109 -8.70 -4.54 6.92
N LEU A 110 -7.99 -4.12 7.96
CA LEU A 110 -6.80 -4.80 8.48
C LEU A 110 -5.67 -4.98 7.45
N GLU A 111 -5.48 -4.00 6.55
CA GLU A 111 -4.36 -4.00 5.62
C GLU A 111 -3.04 -3.96 6.40
N GLU A 112 -2.87 -3.01 7.31
CA GLU A 112 -1.70 -2.79 8.16
C GLU A 112 -1.38 -3.95 9.10
N ALA A 113 -2.36 -4.78 9.41
CA ALA A 113 -2.19 -5.99 10.20
C ALA A 113 -1.72 -7.21 9.37
N GLY A 114 -1.28 -6.99 8.13
CA GLY A 114 -0.77 -8.02 7.23
C GLY A 114 -1.77 -8.47 6.18
N LEU A 115 -2.53 -7.55 5.59
CA LEU A 115 -3.45 -7.79 4.46
C LEU A 115 -4.57 -8.80 4.81
N ILE A 116 -5.03 -8.80 6.07
CA ILE A 116 -5.95 -9.85 6.58
C ILE A 116 -7.30 -9.79 5.86
N GLY A 117 -7.84 -8.57 5.65
CA GLY A 117 -9.14 -8.38 5.01
C GLY A 117 -9.16 -8.91 3.58
N SER A 118 -8.21 -8.49 2.76
CA SER A 118 -8.11 -8.93 1.35
C SER A 118 -7.78 -10.41 1.22
N SER A 119 -6.94 -10.96 2.09
CA SER A 119 -6.64 -12.39 2.15
C SER A 119 -7.88 -13.22 2.47
N SER A 120 -8.67 -12.78 3.47
CA SER A 120 -9.93 -13.44 3.84
C SER A 120 -10.95 -13.40 2.70
N TYR A 121 -11.08 -12.22 2.06
CA TYR A 121 -11.98 -12.05 0.91
C TYR A 121 -11.56 -12.96 -0.26
N GLN A 122 -10.27 -12.95 -0.63
CA GLN A 122 -9.73 -13.79 -1.70
C GLN A 122 -9.96 -15.28 -1.42
N SER A 123 -9.78 -15.72 -0.19
CA SER A 123 -9.99 -17.12 0.20
C SER A 123 -11.46 -17.56 0.00
N LYS A 124 -12.42 -16.68 0.33
CA LYS A 124 -13.84 -16.94 0.18
C LYS A 124 -14.29 -16.87 -1.29
N HIS A 125 -13.69 -15.97 -2.09
CA HIS A 125 -14.08 -15.69 -3.48
C HIS A 125 -13.03 -16.16 -4.50
N LYS A 126 -12.28 -17.21 -4.17
CA LYS A 126 -11.12 -17.68 -4.93
C LYS A 126 -11.42 -17.98 -6.41
N LYS A 127 -12.61 -18.54 -6.71
CA LYS A 127 -12.98 -18.92 -8.09
C LYS A 127 -13.26 -17.68 -8.95
N GLU A 128 -13.89 -16.67 -8.38
CA GLU A 128 -14.26 -15.42 -9.04
C GLU A 128 -13.03 -14.54 -9.24
N THR A 129 -12.29 -14.28 -8.16
CA THR A 129 -11.09 -13.42 -8.16
C THR A 129 -9.94 -13.99 -9.01
N ALA A 130 -9.93 -15.31 -9.27
CA ALA A 130 -8.94 -15.91 -10.17
C ALA A 130 -9.07 -15.43 -11.62
N ARG A 131 -10.24 -14.93 -12.03
CA ARG A 131 -10.53 -14.46 -13.39
C ARG A 131 -10.68 -12.95 -13.48
N GLN A 132 -11.04 -12.28 -12.40
CA GLN A 132 -11.24 -10.84 -12.33
C GLN A 132 -9.92 -10.08 -12.30
N LEU A 133 -9.87 -8.93 -12.95
CA LEU A 133 -8.81 -7.95 -12.73
C LEU A 133 -9.17 -7.18 -11.45
N VAL A 134 -8.30 -7.22 -10.46
CA VAL A 134 -8.48 -6.52 -9.17
C VAL A 134 -7.60 -5.29 -9.17
N LEU A 135 -8.20 -4.11 -9.08
CA LEU A 135 -7.52 -2.82 -9.01
C LEU A 135 -7.56 -2.34 -7.56
N ASN A 136 -6.42 -2.31 -6.89
CA ASN A 136 -6.29 -1.85 -5.52
C ASN A 136 -5.82 -0.39 -5.51
N LEU A 137 -6.65 0.50 -4.99
CA LEU A 137 -6.31 1.93 -4.83
C LEU A 137 -5.82 2.15 -3.40
N ASP A 138 -4.54 2.48 -3.30
CA ASP A 138 -3.90 2.65 -2.02
C ASP A 138 -2.85 3.76 -2.11
N CYS A 139 -2.91 4.73 -1.17
CA CYS A 139 -2.03 5.90 -1.17
C CYS A 139 -2.05 6.69 -2.50
N VAL A 140 -3.24 7.04 -2.99
CA VAL A 140 -3.41 7.74 -4.28
C VAL A 140 -3.51 9.26 -4.15
N GLY A 141 -3.45 9.80 -2.93
CA GLY A 141 -3.69 11.22 -2.63
C GLY A 141 -2.47 12.12 -2.69
N GLU A 142 -1.23 11.60 -2.65
CA GLU A 142 -0.03 12.45 -2.60
C GLU A 142 1.06 11.96 -3.56
N GLY A 143 1.36 12.76 -4.57
CA GLY A 143 2.42 12.51 -5.57
C GLY A 143 1.97 12.88 -6.96
N ASP A 144 2.95 13.01 -7.87
CA ASP A 144 2.71 13.40 -9.25
C ASP A 144 2.90 12.23 -10.23
N ASP A 145 3.52 11.14 -9.77
CA ASP A 145 3.67 9.89 -10.51
C ASP A 145 2.56 8.91 -10.08
N LEU A 146 1.51 8.79 -10.89
CA LEU A 146 0.45 7.78 -10.71
C LEU A 146 0.97 6.44 -11.26
N CYS A 147 1.17 5.47 -10.40
CA CYS A 147 1.85 4.23 -10.74
C CYS A 147 0.92 3.03 -10.60
N PHE A 148 0.92 2.19 -11.63
CA PHE A 148 0.21 0.91 -11.65
C PHE A 148 1.23 -0.22 -11.51
N PHE A 149 1.07 -1.07 -10.49
CA PHE A 149 1.96 -2.19 -10.16
C PHE A 149 1.24 -3.52 -10.41
N PRO A 150 1.30 -4.06 -11.63
CA PRO A 150 0.67 -5.33 -11.96
C PRO A 150 1.40 -6.51 -11.31
N THR A 151 0.64 -7.50 -10.82
CA THR A 151 1.17 -8.79 -10.35
C THR A 151 1.80 -9.60 -11.48
N ALA A 152 2.56 -10.63 -11.14
CA ALA A 152 3.25 -11.46 -12.13
C ALA A 152 2.31 -12.10 -13.16
N LYS A 153 1.06 -12.42 -12.78
CA LYS A 153 0.08 -13.00 -13.70
C LYS A 153 -0.45 -11.97 -14.70
N VAL A 154 -0.68 -10.74 -14.26
CA VAL A 154 -1.06 -9.63 -15.16
C VAL A 154 0.08 -9.28 -16.10
N LYS A 155 1.33 -9.24 -15.61
CA LYS A 155 2.53 -9.00 -16.45
C LYS A 155 2.71 -10.05 -17.57
N LYS A 156 2.31 -11.30 -17.32
CA LYS A 156 2.38 -12.39 -18.30
C LYS A 156 1.21 -12.38 -19.31
N ASP A 157 0.09 -11.79 -18.94
CA ASP A 157 -1.08 -11.65 -19.81
C ASP A 157 -0.89 -10.42 -20.70
N LYS A 158 -0.44 -10.66 -21.96
CA LYS A 158 -0.12 -9.59 -22.90
C LYS A 158 -1.32 -8.68 -23.21
N GLY A 159 -2.54 -9.24 -23.22
CA GLY A 159 -3.75 -8.46 -23.47
C GLY A 159 -4.06 -7.50 -22.32
N GLN A 160 -4.08 -8.01 -21.10
CA GLN A 160 -4.31 -7.17 -19.91
C GLN A 160 -3.21 -6.13 -19.72
N LEU A 161 -1.95 -6.53 -19.91
CA LEU A 161 -0.83 -5.59 -19.77
C LEU A 161 -0.93 -4.47 -20.82
N ALA A 162 -1.24 -4.80 -22.08
CA ALA A 162 -1.40 -3.80 -23.13
C ALA A 162 -2.56 -2.83 -22.84
N GLN A 163 -3.69 -3.32 -22.31
CA GLN A 163 -4.80 -2.46 -21.88
C GLN A 163 -4.38 -1.46 -20.80
N LEU A 164 -3.60 -1.91 -19.80
CA LEU A 164 -3.07 -1.01 -18.78
C LEU A 164 -2.08 0.00 -19.39
N GLN A 165 -1.17 -0.44 -20.23
CA GLN A 165 -0.17 0.42 -20.87
C GLN A 165 -0.78 1.47 -21.80
N GLN A 166 -1.95 1.23 -22.37
CA GLN A 166 -2.71 2.26 -23.14
C GLN A 166 -3.18 3.43 -22.28
N LEU A 167 -3.15 3.29 -20.95
CA LEU A 167 -3.46 4.36 -20.01
C LEU A 167 -2.25 5.23 -19.66
N GLU A 168 -1.04 4.82 -20.04
CA GLU A 168 0.18 5.58 -19.78
C GLU A 168 0.14 6.94 -20.50
N GLY A 169 0.63 7.95 -19.83
CA GLY A 169 0.68 9.30 -20.41
C GLY A 169 0.73 10.40 -19.35
N THR A 170 0.68 11.63 -19.84
CA THR A 170 0.64 12.83 -19.02
C THR A 170 -0.79 13.37 -18.95
N TYR A 171 -1.26 13.64 -17.74
CA TYR A 171 -2.60 14.13 -17.41
C TYR A 171 -2.47 15.44 -16.63
N GLY A 172 -2.32 16.55 -17.36
CA GLY A 172 -1.97 17.82 -16.73
C GLY A 172 -0.58 17.78 -16.08
N ALA A 173 -0.51 17.99 -14.79
CA ALA A 173 0.74 17.89 -14.02
C ALA A 173 1.08 16.44 -13.57
N LYS A 174 0.20 15.49 -13.82
CA LYS A 174 0.38 14.09 -13.37
C LYS A 174 0.90 13.21 -14.49
N THR A 175 1.75 12.25 -14.15
CA THR A 175 2.25 11.23 -15.08
C THR A 175 1.77 9.87 -14.63
N LEU A 176 1.11 9.13 -15.53
CA LEU A 176 0.69 7.75 -15.25
C LEU A 176 1.64 6.77 -15.94
N THR A 177 2.12 5.81 -15.18
CA THR A 177 3.04 4.77 -15.67
C THR A 177 2.65 3.39 -15.15
N VAL A 178 2.87 2.35 -15.97
CA VAL A 178 2.68 0.95 -15.60
C VAL A 178 4.03 0.31 -15.29
N GLN A 179 4.25 -0.07 -14.05
CA GLN A 179 5.51 -0.62 -13.56
C GLN A 179 5.63 -2.12 -13.92
N ALA A 180 5.64 -2.42 -15.21
CA ALA A 180 5.69 -3.79 -15.72
C ALA A 180 7.11 -4.37 -15.71
N ALA A 181 8.13 -3.54 -15.86
CA ALA A 181 9.54 -3.92 -15.90
C ALA A 181 10.32 -3.29 -14.74
N GLY A 182 11.54 -3.80 -14.51
CA GLY A 182 12.45 -3.27 -13.49
C GLY A 182 12.16 -3.78 -12.08
N PHE A 183 12.73 -3.07 -11.10
CA PHE A 183 12.71 -3.43 -9.67
C PHE A 183 11.75 -2.56 -8.85
N ALA A 184 10.77 -1.93 -9.50
CA ALA A 184 9.74 -1.19 -8.78
C ALA A 184 8.82 -2.19 -8.06
N CYS A 185 8.52 -1.93 -6.79
CA CYS A 185 7.64 -2.75 -5.98
C CYS A 185 6.72 -1.87 -5.12
N TYR A 186 5.51 -2.34 -4.95
CA TYR A 186 4.50 -1.75 -4.10
C TYR A 186 3.68 -2.88 -3.47
N PRO A 187 4.06 -3.37 -2.28
CA PRO A 187 3.32 -4.41 -1.58
C PRO A 187 2.09 -3.80 -0.89
N SER A 188 0.91 -4.27 -1.24
CA SER A 188 -0.38 -3.95 -0.63
C SER A 188 -1.41 -5.04 -1.01
N ASP A 189 -2.68 -4.84 -0.74
CA ASP A 189 -3.78 -5.80 -0.88
C ASP A 189 -3.87 -6.53 -2.23
N GLN A 190 -3.45 -5.88 -3.33
CA GLN A 190 -3.43 -6.52 -4.67
C GLN A 190 -2.57 -7.79 -4.72
N MET A 191 -1.62 -7.96 -3.79
CA MET A 191 -0.74 -9.14 -3.78
C MET A 191 -1.48 -10.43 -3.45
N ASN A 192 -2.61 -10.35 -2.75
CA ASN A 192 -3.45 -11.49 -2.45
C ASN A 192 -4.23 -11.99 -3.69
N PHE A 193 -4.29 -11.21 -4.76
CA PHE A 193 -5.06 -11.54 -5.95
C PHE A 193 -4.14 -11.91 -7.11
N PRO A 194 -4.39 -13.06 -7.79
CA PRO A 194 -3.56 -13.47 -8.93
C PRO A 194 -3.48 -12.41 -10.03
N ARG A 195 -4.59 -11.74 -10.32
CA ARG A 195 -4.70 -10.67 -11.32
C ARG A 195 -4.85 -9.30 -10.66
N GLY A 196 -4.03 -9.03 -9.66
CA GLY A 196 -4.01 -7.78 -8.92
C GLY A 196 -3.17 -6.70 -9.61
N VAL A 197 -3.57 -5.46 -9.46
CA VAL A 197 -2.82 -4.25 -9.84
C VAL A 197 -2.91 -3.27 -8.70
N GLY A 198 -1.79 -2.96 -8.05
CA GLY A 198 -1.72 -1.88 -7.08
C GLY A 198 -1.65 -0.54 -7.80
N ILE A 199 -2.39 0.44 -7.33
CA ILE A 199 -2.44 1.80 -7.87
C ILE A 199 -2.12 2.76 -6.73
N CYS A 200 -1.07 3.55 -6.90
CA CYS A 200 -0.67 4.56 -5.92
C CYS A 200 -0.13 5.81 -6.60
N ALA A 201 -0.08 6.91 -5.86
CA ALA A 201 0.56 8.15 -6.27
C ALA A 201 1.89 8.29 -5.53
N LEU A 202 2.97 8.49 -6.27
CA LEU A 202 4.32 8.51 -5.73
C LEU A 202 5.01 9.85 -6.00
N ARG A 203 5.94 10.19 -5.12
CA ARG A 203 6.90 11.26 -5.35
C ARG A 203 8.18 10.69 -5.96
N ARG A 204 8.92 11.54 -6.66
CA ARG A 204 10.19 11.18 -7.29
C ARG A 204 11.36 11.88 -6.62
N SER A 205 12.42 11.11 -6.36
CA SER A 205 13.71 11.60 -5.90
C SER A 205 14.83 11.10 -6.79
N LYS A 206 16.08 11.50 -6.50
CA LYS A 206 17.27 10.95 -7.16
C LYS A 206 17.44 9.44 -6.90
N ALA A 207 16.93 8.94 -5.77
CA ALA A 207 16.98 7.51 -5.42
C ALA A 207 15.86 6.69 -6.07
N GLY A 208 14.82 7.32 -6.62
CA GLY A 208 13.68 6.69 -7.25
C GLY A 208 12.34 7.17 -6.72
N LEU A 209 11.30 6.39 -6.97
CA LEU A 209 9.94 6.64 -6.51
C LEU A 209 9.80 6.26 -5.02
N TYR A 210 8.98 7.03 -4.29
CA TYR A 210 8.74 6.80 -2.86
C TYR A 210 7.37 7.34 -2.43
N LEU A 211 6.82 6.75 -1.37
CA LEU A 211 5.71 7.29 -0.60
C LEU A 211 6.24 8.26 0.45
N SER A 212 5.60 9.41 0.57
CA SER A 212 5.93 10.39 1.61
C SER A 212 4.83 10.44 2.65
N ARG A 213 5.22 10.68 3.91
CA ARG A 213 4.34 11.03 5.04
C ARG A 213 3.34 9.98 5.51
N ILE A 214 3.16 8.86 4.80
CA ILE A 214 2.28 7.79 5.27
C ILE A 214 2.70 7.32 6.67
N HIS A 215 1.78 6.82 7.47
CA HIS A 215 1.98 6.40 8.85
C HIS A 215 2.53 7.52 9.76
N THR A 216 2.28 8.79 9.44
CA THR A 216 2.72 9.93 10.23
C THR A 216 1.58 10.93 10.46
N PRO A 217 1.63 11.77 11.51
CA PRO A 217 0.68 12.86 11.68
C PRO A 217 0.69 13.91 10.55
N ARG A 218 1.62 13.81 9.60
CA ARG A 218 1.72 14.69 8.43
C ARG A 218 1.03 14.15 7.20
N ASP A 219 0.39 13.00 7.28
CA ASP A 219 -0.46 12.47 6.21
C ASP A 219 -1.81 13.22 6.16
N THR A 220 -1.75 14.44 5.67
CA THR A 220 -2.89 15.40 5.63
C THR A 220 -3.23 15.85 4.21
N LEU A 221 -2.53 15.32 3.19
CA LEU A 221 -2.73 15.76 1.81
C LEU A 221 -3.59 14.76 1.03
N LEU A 222 -4.64 15.30 0.41
CA LEU A 222 -5.45 14.62 -0.59
C LEU A 222 -5.55 15.54 -1.81
N ASP A 223 -4.83 15.20 -2.87
CA ASP A 223 -4.87 15.94 -4.13
C ASP A 223 -6.07 15.49 -4.96
N GLU A 224 -7.06 16.38 -5.06
CA GLU A 224 -8.26 16.13 -5.87
C GLU A 224 -7.94 15.89 -7.37
N THR A 225 -6.82 16.43 -7.85
CA THR A 225 -6.37 16.20 -9.24
C THR A 225 -6.03 14.72 -9.45
N ASN A 226 -5.41 14.07 -8.46
CA ASN A 226 -5.14 12.63 -8.51
C ASN A 226 -6.44 11.83 -8.56
N VAL A 227 -7.40 12.16 -7.68
CA VAL A 227 -8.71 11.52 -7.63
C VAL A 227 -9.42 11.62 -8.97
N ASN A 228 -9.52 12.84 -9.51
CA ASN A 228 -10.21 13.09 -10.77
C ASN A 228 -9.52 12.40 -11.95
N THR A 229 -8.19 12.45 -12.00
CA THR A 229 -7.40 11.79 -13.06
C THR A 229 -7.60 10.27 -13.01
N LEU A 230 -7.49 9.67 -11.82
CA LEU A 230 -7.69 8.21 -11.66
C LEU A 230 -9.13 7.81 -12.01
N CYS A 231 -10.13 8.57 -11.57
CA CYS A 231 -11.52 8.28 -11.94
C CYS A 231 -11.72 8.32 -13.46
N ALA A 232 -11.18 9.31 -14.17
CA ALA A 232 -11.28 9.39 -15.63
C ALA A 232 -10.58 8.22 -16.33
N VAL A 233 -9.38 7.87 -15.88
CA VAL A 233 -8.58 6.77 -16.44
C VAL A 233 -9.24 5.41 -16.17
N LEU A 234 -9.66 5.16 -14.95
CA LEU A 234 -10.30 3.89 -14.57
C LEU A 234 -11.69 3.73 -15.24
N LYS A 235 -12.44 4.82 -15.36
CA LYS A 235 -13.69 4.82 -16.13
C LYS A 235 -13.45 4.44 -17.59
N LYS A 236 -12.41 5.00 -18.24
CA LYS A 236 -12.03 4.62 -19.59
C LYS A 236 -11.66 3.14 -19.70
N LEU A 237 -10.93 2.60 -18.74
CA LEU A 237 -10.58 1.18 -18.69
C LEU A 237 -11.83 0.31 -18.58
N ILE A 238 -12.73 0.61 -17.64
CA ILE A 238 -13.96 -0.16 -17.40
C ILE A 238 -14.88 -0.11 -18.62
N CYS A 239 -15.18 1.08 -19.15
CA CYS A 239 -16.07 1.24 -20.30
C CYS A 239 -15.46 0.65 -21.58
N GLY A 240 -14.15 0.69 -21.76
CA GLY A 240 -13.46 0.10 -22.89
C GLY A 240 -13.42 -1.43 -22.88
N CYS A 241 -13.44 -2.04 -21.70
CA CYS A 241 -13.51 -3.51 -21.55
C CYS A 241 -14.91 -4.09 -21.85
N THR A 242 -15.97 -3.27 -21.72
CA THR A 242 -17.36 -3.72 -21.98
C THR A 242 -17.78 -3.58 -23.45
N ALA A 243 -16.98 -2.91 -24.28
CA ALA A 243 -17.26 -2.69 -25.70
C ALA A 243 -16.61 -3.75 -26.62
N GLN A 244 -16.01 -4.79 -26.08
CA GLN A 244 -15.44 -5.94 -26.80
C GLN A 244 -16.24 -7.21 -26.49
#